data_7b31a327d678675ac1b096fb00260209
#
_entry.id   7b31a327d678675ac1b096fb00260209
#
_cell.length_a   1.000
_cell.length_b   1.000
_cell.length_c   1.000
_cell.angle_alpha   90.00
_cell.angle_beta   90.00
_cell.angle_gamma   90.00
#
_symmetry.space_group_name_H-M   'P 1'
#
loop_
_entity.id
_entity.type
_entity.pdbx_description
1 polymer ?
#
loop_
_entity_poly.entity_id
_entity_poly.type
_entity_poly.pdbx_seq_one_letter_code
_entity_poly.pdbx_strand_id
1 'polypeptide(L)'
;KGQSIEKWQEMITIQVMNGKKRPSAEDAFRFIGQGWLSVCRDGSVQKTEVPPTLNGYPVLAWAAGCQKNPQSGTPEFTFFKAIEGRDALYIAQYAFRHEPNEAEADRASYYLRAVSVCDTRAKAGAANSCAGKK
;
A
#
# COMPACT_ATOMS: atom_id res chain seq x y z
N LYS A 1 5.69 2.99 21.37
CA LYS A 1 5.75 2.40 22.69
C LYS A 1 4.35 2.04 23.17
N GLY A 2 4.17 0.84 23.77
CA GLY A 2 2.85 0.37 24.20
C GLY A 2 1.97 -0.22 23.11
N GLN A 3 2.45 -0.36 21.88
CA GLN A 3 1.71 -1.01 20.81
C GLN A 3 2.15 -2.48 20.67
N SER A 4 1.22 -3.30 20.20
CA SER A 4 1.45 -4.70 19.87
C SER A 4 0.70 -5.05 18.60
N ILE A 5 0.90 -6.25 18.07
CA ILE A 5 0.18 -6.70 16.88
C ILE A 5 -1.35 -6.72 17.08
N GLU A 6 -1.80 -6.81 18.34
CA GLU A 6 -3.21 -6.81 18.68
C GLU A 6 -3.75 -5.41 19.04
N LYS A 7 -2.85 -4.53 19.52
CA LYS A 7 -3.21 -3.20 20.05
C LYS A 7 -2.39 -2.09 19.39
N TRP A 8 -2.40 -2.05 18.08
CA TRP A 8 -1.68 -1.01 17.35
C TRP A 8 -2.60 0.19 17.06
N GLN A 9 -1.99 1.36 16.93
CA GLN A 9 -2.64 2.58 16.47
C GLN A 9 -2.14 2.98 15.08
N GLU A 10 -0.96 2.54 14.72
CA GLU A 10 -0.30 2.83 13.46
C GLU A 10 0.51 1.61 13.06
N MET A 11 0.36 1.14 11.81
CA MET A 11 1.02 -0.07 11.36
C MET A 11 1.46 0.06 9.90
N ILE A 12 2.67 -0.37 9.63
CA ILE A 12 3.20 -0.50 8.28
C ILE A 12 3.27 -1.99 7.94
N THR A 13 2.77 -2.34 6.77
CA THR A 13 2.75 -3.73 6.30
C THR A 13 3.25 -3.78 4.85
N ILE A 14 4.05 -4.78 4.55
CA ILE A 14 4.43 -5.11 3.18
C ILE A 14 3.89 -6.51 2.88
N GLN A 15 3.08 -6.60 1.85
CA GLN A 15 2.53 -7.87 1.36
C GLN A 15 3.16 -8.19 0.02
N VAL A 16 3.56 -9.45 -0.16
CA VAL A 16 4.17 -9.94 -1.39
C VAL A 16 3.33 -11.07 -1.94
N MET A 17 2.87 -10.92 -3.17
CA MET A 17 2.10 -11.95 -3.87
C MET A 17 2.91 -12.49 -5.03
N ASN A 18 3.38 -13.73 -4.89
CA ASN A 18 4.20 -14.42 -5.88
C ASN A 18 3.34 -15.25 -6.83
N GLY A 19 3.97 -15.74 -7.87
CA GLY A 19 3.40 -16.75 -8.76
C GLY A 19 2.90 -16.20 -10.08
N LYS A 20 2.64 -17.13 -11.00
CA LYS A 20 2.21 -16.79 -12.36
C LYS A 20 0.78 -16.23 -12.42
N LYS A 21 -0.05 -16.58 -11.44
CA LYS A 21 -1.45 -16.15 -11.36
C LYS A 21 -1.65 -15.02 -10.36
N ARG A 22 -0.59 -14.30 -10.00
CA ARG A 22 -0.72 -13.15 -9.11
C ARG A 22 -1.59 -12.06 -9.74
N PRO A 23 -2.34 -11.31 -8.92
CA PRO A 23 -3.17 -10.24 -9.45
C PRO A 23 -2.30 -9.09 -9.96
N SER A 24 -2.87 -8.30 -10.87
CA SER A 24 -2.31 -6.99 -11.21
C SER A 24 -2.55 -6.00 -10.07
N ALA A 25 -1.89 -4.85 -10.12
CA ALA A 25 -2.16 -3.78 -9.15
C ALA A 25 -3.63 -3.34 -9.19
N GLU A 26 -4.19 -3.24 -10.39
CA GLU A 26 -5.61 -2.86 -10.57
C GLU A 26 -6.55 -3.90 -9.99
N ASP A 27 -6.28 -5.19 -10.21
CA ASP A 27 -7.09 -6.28 -9.64
C ASP A 27 -7.01 -6.29 -8.11
N ALA A 28 -5.82 -6.08 -7.55
CA ALA A 28 -5.64 -5.98 -6.11
C ALA A 28 -6.41 -4.78 -5.54
N PHE A 29 -6.36 -3.62 -6.20
CA PHE A 29 -7.14 -2.45 -5.82
C PHE A 29 -8.64 -2.77 -5.74
N ARG A 30 -9.19 -3.39 -6.79
CA ARG A 30 -10.61 -3.75 -6.82
C ARG A 30 -10.97 -4.76 -5.74
N PHE A 31 -10.19 -5.81 -5.60
CA PHE A 31 -10.43 -6.87 -4.63
C PHE A 31 -10.37 -6.35 -3.19
N ILE A 32 -9.32 -5.62 -2.85
CA ILE A 32 -9.13 -5.05 -1.51
C ILE A 32 -10.22 -4.01 -1.24
N GLY A 33 -10.52 -3.16 -2.24
CA GLY A 33 -11.55 -2.14 -2.11
C GLY A 33 -12.94 -2.73 -1.90
N GLN A 34 -13.31 -3.78 -2.62
CA GLN A 34 -14.58 -4.45 -2.43
C GLN A 34 -14.68 -5.08 -1.04
N GLY A 35 -13.62 -5.73 -0.58
CA GLY A 35 -13.56 -6.28 0.78
C GLY A 35 -13.71 -5.19 1.84
N TRP A 36 -13.06 -4.06 1.64
CA TRP A 36 -13.15 -2.91 2.53
C TRP A 36 -14.59 -2.40 2.64
N LEU A 37 -15.23 -2.16 1.50
CA LEU A 37 -16.60 -1.63 1.46
C LEU A 37 -17.63 -2.65 1.94
N SER A 38 -17.37 -3.95 1.80
CA SER A 38 -18.27 -4.99 2.33
C SER A 38 -18.28 -5.04 3.85
N VAL A 39 -17.16 -4.72 4.48
CA VAL A 39 -17.02 -4.68 5.94
C VAL A 39 -17.48 -3.32 6.48
N CYS A 40 -17.15 -2.24 5.79
CA CYS A 40 -17.45 -0.87 6.22
C CYS A 40 -18.45 -0.23 5.26
N ARG A 41 -19.71 -0.15 5.66
CA ARG A 41 -20.78 0.41 4.82
C ARG A 41 -20.58 1.88 4.49
N ASP A 42 -20.05 2.65 5.44
CA ASP A 42 -19.78 4.08 5.27
C ASP A 42 -18.33 4.31 4.83
N GLY A 43 -17.68 3.26 4.35
CA GLY A 43 -16.30 3.33 3.91
C GLY A 43 -16.12 4.04 2.60
N SER A 44 -14.89 4.47 2.38
CA SER A 44 -14.47 5.07 1.11
C SER A 44 -13.21 4.38 0.61
N VAL A 45 -13.11 4.26 -0.71
CA VAL A 45 -11.91 3.75 -1.39
C VAL A 45 -11.68 4.63 -2.59
N GLN A 46 -10.50 5.24 -2.68
CA GLN A 46 -10.21 6.20 -3.73
C GLN A 46 -8.77 6.09 -4.19
N LYS A 47 -8.56 6.01 -5.49
CA LYS A 47 -7.22 6.11 -6.08
C LYS A 47 -6.61 7.47 -5.79
N THR A 48 -5.30 7.47 -5.56
CA THR A 48 -4.53 8.70 -5.40
C THR A 48 -3.56 8.83 -6.58
N GLU A 49 -3.17 10.07 -6.87
CA GLU A 49 -2.25 10.33 -7.98
C GLU A 49 -0.83 9.94 -7.61
N VAL A 50 -0.24 9.11 -8.47
CA VAL A 50 1.18 8.75 -8.43
C VAL A 50 1.66 8.59 -9.86
N PRO A 51 2.95 8.71 -10.13
CA PRO A 51 3.47 8.34 -11.44
C PRO A 51 3.06 6.91 -11.79
N PRO A 52 2.64 6.62 -13.03
CA PRO A 52 2.12 5.30 -13.40
C PRO A 52 3.18 4.20 -13.36
N THR A 53 4.45 4.57 -13.40
CA THR A 53 5.56 3.61 -13.29
C THR A 53 6.63 4.14 -12.35
N LEU A 54 7.32 3.21 -11.71
CA LEU A 54 8.49 3.51 -10.88
C LEU A 54 9.55 2.45 -11.17
N ASN A 55 10.73 2.88 -11.57
CA ASN A 55 11.81 1.97 -12.00
C ASN A 55 11.38 1.03 -13.13
N GLY A 56 10.47 1.47 -14.01
CA GLY A 56 9.92 0.67 -15.09
C GLY A 56 8.81 -0.28 -14.68
N TYR A 57 8.40 -0.31 -13.41
CA TYR A 57 7.32 -1.16 -12.94
C TYR A 57 6.02 -0.37 -12.79
N PRO A 58 4.87 -0.97 -13.18
CA PRO A 58 3.58 -0.33 -12.97
C PRO A 58 3.30 -0.09 -11.49
N VAL A 59 2.75 1.08 -11.18
CA VAL A 59 2.42 1.49 -9.81
C VAL A 59 0.98 1.98 -9.74
N LEU A 60 0.31 1.65 -8.66
CA LEU A 60 -1.01 2.16 -8.33
C LEU A 60 -1.04 2.49 -6.85
N ALA A 61 -1.69 3.60 -6.50
CA ALA A 61 -1.86 3.97 -5.10
C ALA A 61 -3.32 4.33 -4.83
N TRP A 62 -3.76 4.06 -3.61
CA TRP A 62 -5.11 4.40 -3.18
C TRP A 62 -5.16 4.58 -1.67
N ALA A 63 -6.26 5.16 -1.21
CA ALA A 63 -6.56 5.30 0.20
C ALA A 63 -7.93 4.70 0.48
N ALA A 64 -8.09 4.11 1.65
CA ALA A 64 -9.36 3.59 2.12
C ALA A 64 -9.63 4.09 3.53
N GLY A 65 -10.87 4.47 3.78
CA GLY A 65 -11.30 4.97 5.09
C GLY A 65 -12.54 4.27 5.59
N CYS A 66 -12.61 4.08 6.89
CA CYS A 66 -13.75 3.51 7.59
C CYS A 66 -13.87 4.20 8.94
N GLN A 67 -14.98 4.89 9.19
CA GLN A 67 -15.20 5.61 10.45
C GLN A 67 -15.30 4.67 11.64
N LYS A 68 -15.84 3.47 11.42
CA LYS A 68 -15.91 2.46 12.46
C LYS A 68 -15.94 1.08 11.82
N ASN A 69 -14.85 0.35 11.94
CA ASN A 69 -14.80 -1.04 11.52
C ASN A 69 -15.57 -1.88 12.54
N PRO A 70 -16.63 -2.61 12.13
CA PRO A 70 -17.42 -3.40 13.08
C PRO A 70 -16.64 -4.53 13.75
N GLN A 71 -15.54 -4.99 13.14
CA GLN A 71 -14.72 -6.05 13.72
C GLN A 71 -13.81 -5.55 14.84
N SER A 72 -13.21 -4.36 14.68
CA SER A 72 -12.29 -3.78 15.67
C SER A 72 -12.98 -2.77 16.61
N GLY A 73 -14.12 -2.22 16.19
CA GLY A 73 -14.80 -1.15 16.91
C GLY A 73 -14.11 0.21 16.81
N THR A 74 -13.08 0.32 15.98
CA THR A 74 -12.28 1.54 15.83
C THR A 74 -12.36 2.08 14.39
N PRO A 75 -12.07 3.38 14.18
CA PRO A 75 -11.81 3.87 12.84
C PRO A 75 -10.61 3.16 12.23
N GLU A 76 -10.62 3.00 10.91
CA GLU A 76 -9.46 2.48 10.18
C GLU A 76 -9.26 3.29 8.90
N PHE A 77 -8.04 3.76 8.70
CA PHE A 77 -7.63 4.52 7.51
C PHE A 77 -6.31 3.95 7.03
N THR A 78 -6.28 3.54 5.78
CA THR A 78 -5.08 2.92 5.21
C THR A 78 -4.72 3.54 3.87
N PHE A 79 -3.45 3.83 3.72
CA PHE A 79 -2.85 4.25 2.46
C PHE A 79 -2.11 3.06 1.86
N PHE A 80 -2.33 2.83 0.57
CA PHE A 80 -1.78 1.68 -0.15
C PHE A 80 -0.95 2.13 -1.34
N LYS A 81 0.13 1.38 -1.60
CA LYS A 81 0.88 1.48 -2.84
C LYS A 81 1.18 0.08 -3.34
N ALA A 82 0.73 -0.22 -4.55
CA ALA A 82 0.99 -1.49 -5.21
C ALA A 82 1.99 -1.30 -6.33
N ILE A 83 2.99 -2.17 -6.40
CA ILE A 83 4.02 -2.15 -7.45
C ILE A 83 4.07 -3.53 -8.08
N GLU A 84 3.84 -3.59 -9.39
CA GLU A 84 3.95 -4.83 -10.15
C GLU A 84 5.41 -5.04 -10.53
N GLY A 85 6.13 -5.78 -9.68
CA GLY A 85 7.50 -6.16 -9.94
C GLY A 85 7.61 -7.28 -10.98
N ARG A 86 8.82 -7.70 -11.25
CA ARG A 86 9.08 -8.75 -12.25
C ARG A 86 8.43 -10.09 -11.87
N ASP A 87 8.55 -10.50 -10.61
CA ASP A 87 8.14 -11.83 -10.16
C ASP A 87 7.01 -11.80 -9.13
N ALA A 88 6.65 -10.62 -8.65
CA ALA A 88 5.67 -10.48 -7.58
C ALA A 88 4.96 -9.14 -7.65
N LEU A 89 3.75 -9.12 -7.09
CA LEU A 89 3.06 -7.88 -6.75
C LEU A 89 3.41 -7.54 -5.31
N TYR A 90 3.87 -6.31 -5.08
CA TYR A 90 4.20 -5.79 -3.76
C TYR A 90 3.16 -4.75 -3.36
N ILE A 91 2.60 -4.89 -2.17
CA ILE A 91 1.64 -3.92 -1.63
C ILE A 91 2.18 -3.40 -0.31
N ALA A 92 2.53 -2.13 -0.28
CA ALA A 92 2.90 -1.42 0.94
C ALA A 92 1.66 -0.74 1.50
N GLN A 93 1.44 -0.86 2.80
CA GLN A 93 0.31 -0.29 3.49
C GLN A 93 0.78 0.50 4.70
N TYR A 94 0.18 1.67 4.88
CA TYR A 94 0.37 2.48 6.08
C TYR A 94 -1.01 2.72 6.69
N ALA A 95 -1.27 2.08 7.81
CA ALA A 95 -2.61 2.00 8.41
C ALA A 95 -2.68 2.72 9.76
N PHE A 96 -3.82 3.38 9.98
CA PHE A 96 -4.14 4.05 11.25
C PHE A 96 -5.46 3.48 11.79
N ARG A 97 -5.53 3.27 13.09
CA ARG A 97 -6.79 2.94 13.81
C ARG A 97 -7.46 4.17 14.42
N HIS A 98 -7.21 5.31 13.85
CA HIS A 98 -7.87 6.58 14.12
C HIS A 98 -7.87 7.38 12.84
N GLU A 99 -8.68 8.42 12.77
CA GLU A 99 -8.62 9.33 11.63
C GLU A 99 -7.30 10.11 11.68
N PRO A 100 -6.42 9.96 10.67
CA PRO A 100 -5.14 10.65 10.71
C PRO A 100 -5.31 12.15 10.53
N ASN A 101 -4.52 12.91 11.27
CA ASN A 101 -4.40 14.34 11.03
C ASN A 101 -3.52 14.60 9.80
N GLU A 102 -3.41 15.86 9.40
CA GLU A 102 -2.64 16.23 8.22
C GLU A 102 -1.17 15.79 8.31
N ALA A 103 -0.53 15.97 9.46
CA ALA A 103 0.86 15.56 9.66
C ALA A 103 1.05 14.05 9.54
N GLU A 104 0.10 13.29 10.07
CA GLU A 104 0.12 11.83 9.98
C GLU A 104 -0.11 11.35 8.55
N ALA A 105 -1.06 11.94 7.84
CA ALA A 105 -1.32 11.64 6.43
C ALA A 105 -0.10 11.98 5.57
N ASP A 106 0.55 13.10 5.82
CA ASP A 106 1.78 13.50 5.11
C ASP A 106 2.92 12.51 5.38
N ARG A 107 3.07 12.03 6.61
CA ARG A 107 4.07 11.04 6.97
C ARG A 107 3.84 9.72 6.22
N ALA A 108 2.60 9.26 6.17
CA ALA A 108 2.23 8.06 5.43
C ALA A 108 2.53 8.21 3.93
N SER A 109 2.15 9.33 3.34
CA SER A 109 2.43 9.65 1.94
C SER A 109 3.92 9.71 1.64
N TYR A 110 4.69 10.35 2.52
CA TYR A 110 6.14 10.42 2.40
C TYR A 110 6.76 9.03 2.42
N TYR A 111 6.36 8.21 3.39
CA TYR A 111 6.85 6.84 3.50
C TYR A 111 6.56 6.02 2.23
N LEU A 112 5.30 6.06 1.77
CA LEU A 112 4.90 5.28 0.60
C LEU A 112 5.57 5.76 -0.69
N ARG A 113 5.84 7.05 -0.82
CA ARG A 113 6.60 7.56 -1.96
C ARG A 113 8.03 7.00 -1.99
N ALA A 114 8.62 6.80 -0.82
CA ALA A 114 9.98 6.26 -0.70
C ALA A 114 10.04 4.75 -0.98
N VAL A 115 8.92 4.04 -0.87
CA VAL A 115 8.88 2.59 -1.15
C VAL A 115 9.05 2.36 -2.65
N SER A 116 10.04 1.57 -3.02
CA SER A 116 10.31 1.23 -4.41
C SER A 116 10.74 -0.24 -4.52
N VAL A 117 10.68 -0.75 -5.74
CA VAL A 117 11.13 -2.10 -6.09
C VAL A 117 12.21 -1.99 -7.15
N CYS A 118 13.24 -2.78 -7.00
CA CYS A 118 14.29 -2.92 -8.01
C CYS A 118 14.64 -4.39 -8.18
N ASP A 119 15.30 -4.73 -9.30
CA ASP A 119 15.73 -6.09 -9.60
C ASP A 119 17.26 -6.20 -9.44
N THR A 120 17.70 -7.05 -8.49
CA THR A 120 19.13 -7.29 -8.26
C THR A 120 19.80 -7.98 -9.45
N ARG A 121 19.02 -8.63 -10.32
CA ARG A 121 19.51 -9.35 -11.51
C ARG A 121 19.63 -8.44 -12.72
N ALA A 122 19.05 -7.25 -12.69
CA ALA A 122 19.10 -6.31 -13.79
C ALA A 122 20.49 -5.70 -13.93
N LYS A 123 20.90 -5.44 -15.16
CA LYS A 123 22.19 -4.80 -15.45
C LYS A 123 22.23 -3.39 -14.87
N ALA A 124 23.40 -3.00 -14.38
CA ALA A 124 23.62 -1.63 -13.92
C ALA A 124 23.25 -0.63 -15.03
N GLY A 125 22.54 0.42 -14.67
CA GLY A 125 22.03 1.43 -15.61
C GLY A 125 20.64 1.15 -16.17
N ALA A 126 20.10 -0.08 -16.03
CA ALA A 126 18.71 -0.35 -16.37
C ALA A 126 17.79 0.34 -15.37
N ALA A 127 16.61 0.77 -15.83
CA ALA A 127 15.65 1.51 -14.97
C ALA A 127 15.24 0.71 -13.73
N ASN A 128 15.13 -0.62 -13.86
CA ASN A 128 14.72 -1.51 -12.78
C ASN A 128 15.90 -2.08 -11.96
N SER A 129 17.12 -1.66 -12.24
CA SER A 129 18.30 -2.16 -11.52
C SER A 129 18.37 -1.62 -10.10
N CYS A 130 18.83 -2.46 -9.16
CA CYS A 130 19.14 -2.04 -7.79
C CYS A 130 20.50 -1.35 -7.68
N ALA A 131 21.36 -1.50 -8.68
CA ALA A 131 22.69 -0.90 -8.70
C ALA A 131 22.60 0.64 -8.69
N GLY A 132 23.29 1.28 -7.76
CA GLY A 132 23.30 2.74 -7.64
C GLY A 132 22.04 3.34 -7.01
N LYS A 133 21.07 2.54 -6.59
CA LYS A 133 19.88 3.03 -5.87
C LYS A 133 20.12 2.99 -4.37
N LYS A 134 19.68 4.03 -3.70
CA LYS A 134 19.84 4.17 -2.25
C LYS A 134 18.49 4.33 -1.56
#